data_5c3513455f4ec6c88cf60b741900ac24
#
_entry.id   5c3513455f4ec6c88cf60b741900ac24
#
_cell.length_a   1.000
_cell.length_b   1.000
_cell.length_c   1.000
_cell.angle_alpha   90.00
_cell.angle_beta   90.00
_cell.angle_gamma   90.00
#
_symmetry.space_group_name_H-M   'P 1'
#
loop_
_entity.id
_entity.type
_entity.pdbx_description
1 polymer ?
#
loop_
_entity_poly.entity_id
_entity_poly.type
_entity_poly.pdbx_seq_one_letter_code
_entity_poly.pdbx_strand_id
1 'polypeptide(L)'
;MAITKAAKKALRQNERRRKGNSKYKNALKSVDKEIKKLIIAGKIQEAKKLYPKLYKAADKAAKAGVIKKNKAARIKSRRTKLSNIKK
;
A
#
# COMPACT_ATOMS: atom_id res chain seq x y z
N MET A 1 -27.07 -24.47 -13.98
CA MET A 1 -26.94 -23.29 -14.81
C MET A 1 -25.59 -23.29 -15.53
N ALA A 2 -25.65 -23.24 -16.85
CA ALA A 2 -24.41 -23.17 -17.63
C ALA A 2 -23.80 -21.78 -17.53
N ILE A 3 -22.58 -21.69 -16.97
CA ILE A 3 -21.83 -20.43 -16.92
C ILE A 3 -21.29 -20.18 -18.32
N THR A 4 -21.56 -19.02 -18.89
CA THR A 4 -21.07 -18.65 -20.23
C THR A 4 -19.56 -18.52 -20.24
N LYS A 5 -18.93 -18.66 -21.41
CA LYS A 5 -17.48 -18.47 -21.58
C LYS A 5 -17.08 -17.07 -21.13
N ALA A 6 -17.88 -16.05 -21.41
CA ALA A 6 -17.63 -14.68 -20.99
C ALA A 6 -17.61 -14.54 -19.47
N ALA A 7 -18.53 -15.21 -18.78
CA ALA A 7 -18.58 -15.18 -17.31
C ALA A 7 -17.37 -15.88 -16.70
N LYS A 8 -16.92 -17.00 -17.27
CA LYS A 8 -15.70 -17.69 -16.82
C LYS A 8 -14.46 -16.81 -16.99
N LYS A 9 -14.37 -16.12 -18.13
CA LYS A 9 -13.28 -15.20 -18.40
C LYS A 9 -13.27 -14.04 -17.40
N ALA A 10 -14.46 -13.49 -17.09
CA ALA A 10 -14.60 -12.42 -16.12
C ALA A 10 -14.16 -12.87 -14.72
N LEU A 11 -14.54 -14.08 -14.30
CA LEU A 11 -14.11 -14.66 -13.02
C LEU A 11 -12.59 -14.79 -12.94
N ARG A 12 -11.95 -15.30 -13.99
CA ARG A 12 -10.47 -15.41 -14.02
C ARG A 12 -9.81 -14.06 -13.93
N GLN A 13 -10.32 -13.06 -14.64
CA GLN A 13 -9.77 -11.70 -14.61
C GLN A 13 -9.94 -11.10 -13.21
N ASN A 14 -11.09 -11.31 -12.58
CA ASN A 14 -11.34 -10.83 -11.23
C ASN A 14 -10.39 -11.46 -10.21
N GLU A 15 -10.13 -12.75 -10.33
CA GLU A 15 -9.17 -13.44 -9.47
C GLU A 15 -7.76 -12.90 -9.63
N ARG A 16 -7.32 -12.68 -10.88
CA ARG A 16 -6.00 -12.09 -11.16
C ARG A 16 -5.87 -10.69 -10.57
N ARG A 17 -6.90 -9.87 -10.75
CA ARG A 17 -6.93 -8.52 -10.17
C ARG A 17 -6.89 -8.57 -8.65
N ARG A 18 -7.65 -9.47 -8.06
CA ARG A 18 -7.70 -9.65 -6.61
C ARG A 18 -6.34 -10.03 -6.04
N LYS A 19 -5.64 -10.99 -6.67
CA LYS A 19 -4.29 -11.38 -6.27
C LYS A 19 -3.30 -10.23 -6.41
N GLY A 20 -3.34 -9.51 -7.52
CA GLY A 20 -2.50 -8.34 -7.73
C GLY A 20 -2.78 -7.24 -6.72
N ASN A 21 -4.07 -6.97 -6.46
CA ASN A 21 -4.48 -5.96 -5.50
C ASN A 21 -4.02 -6.32 -4.08
N SER A 22 -4.16 -7.58 -3.69
CA SER A 22 -3.70 -8.07 -2.38
C SER A 22 -2.19 -7.90 -2.23
N LYS A 23 -1.42 -8.19 -3.27
CA LYS A 23 0.03 -8.03 -3.27
C LYS A 23 0.43 -6.59 -2.99
N TYR A 24 -0.16 -5.63 -3.69
CA TYR A 24 0.12 -4.20 -3.48
C TYR A 24 -0.31 -3.73 -2.10
N LYS A 25 -1.49 -4.13 -1.65
CA LYS A 25 -2.00 -3.78 -0.32
C LYS A 25 -1.11 -4.34 0.79
N ASN A 26 -0.71 -5.59 0.65
CA ASN A 26 0.15 -6.25 1.65
C ASN A 26 1.52 -5.61 1.72
N ALA A 27 2.12 -5.27 0.58
CA ALA A 27 3.40 -4.57 0.54
C ALA A 27 3.31 -3.22 1.24
N LEU A 28 2.25 -2.45 0.95
CA LEU A 28 2.03 -1.14 1.57
C LEU A 28 1.83 -1.26 3.08
N LYS A 29 0.98 -2.19 3.52
CA LYS A 29 0.72 -2.43 4.95
C LYS A 29 1.98 -2.86 5.69
N SER A 30 2.79 -3.71 5.09
CA SER A 30 4.01 -4.22 5.70
C SER A 30 5.00 -3.08 6.00
N VAL A 31 5.27 -2.23 5.00
CA VAL A 31 6.16 -1.09 5.18
C VAL A 31 5.58 -0.09 6.18
N ASP A 32 4.29 0.18 6.10
CA ASP A 32 3.60 1.08 7.01
C ASP A 32 3.69 0.61 8.46
N LYS A 33 3.51 -0.67 8.68
CA LYS A 33 3.60 -1.29 10.02
C LYS A 33 5.02 -1.17 10.57
N GLU A 34 6.04 -1.40 9.75
CA GLU A 34 7.44 -1.25 10.16
C GLU A 34 7.75 0.18 10.56
N ILE A 35 7.29 1.16 9.77
CA ILE A 35 7.49 2.58 10.07
C ILE A 35 6.84 2.94 11.40
N LYS A 36 5.61 2.50 11.65
CA LYS A 36 4.91 2.73 12.91
C LYS A 36 5.68 2.15 14.09
N LYS A 37 6.18 0.93 13.97
CA LYS A 37 6.97 0.27 15.01
C LYS A 37 8.22 1.07 15.34
N LEU A 38 8.93 1.54 14.33
CA LEU A 38 10.15 2.32 14.51
C LEU A 38 9.87 3.66 15.18
N ILE A 39 8.79 4.32 14.81
CA ILE A 39 8.38 5.59 15.42
C ILE A 39 8.04 5.38 16.91
N ILE A 40 7.28 4.34 17.22
CA ILE A 40 6.91 4.00 18.61
C ILE A 40 8.14 3.66 19.44
N ALA A 41 9.11 2.98 18.83
CA ALA A 41 10.36 2.61 19.49
C ALA A 41 11.35 3.77 19.64
N GLY A 42 11.01 4.95 19.10
CA GLY A 42 11.88 6.12 19.13
C GLY A 42 12.96 6.14 18.07
N LYS A 43 12.93 5.19 17.14
CA LYS A 43 13.93 5.08 16.06
C LYS A 43 13.48 5.84 14.82
N ILE A 44 13.29 7.13 14.95
CA ILE A 44 12.75 7.99 13.90
C ILE A 44 13.64 8.01 12.66
N GLN A 45 14.97 8.02 12.84
CA GLN A 45 15.89 8.02 11.70
C GLN A 45 15.78 6.75 10.86
N GLU A 46 15.63 5.60 11.50
CA GLU A 46 15.40 4.33 10.80
C GLU A 46 14.05 4.33 10.08
N ALA A 47 13.04 4.90 10.69
CA ALA A 47 11.73 5.05 10.05
C ALA A 47 11.84 5.92 8.79
N LYS A 48 12.60 7.00 8.84
CA LYS A 48 12.84 7.87 7.67
C LYS A 48 13.53 7.14 6.53
N LYS A 49 14.40 6.19 6.82
CA LYS A 49 15.04 5.36 5.79
C LYS A 49 14.04 4.48 5.04
N LEU A 50 12.92 4.15 5.66
CA LEU A 50 11.86 3.37 5.03
C LEU A 50 10.87 4.21 4.22
N TYR A 51 10.91 5.54 4.33
CA TYR A 51 10.00 6.41 3.59
C TYR A 51 10.08 6.23 2.07
N PRO A 52 11.26 6.10 1.45
CA PRO A 52 11.33 5.83 0.02
C PRO A 52 10.60 4.54 -0.38
N LYS A 53 10.69 3.50 0.44
CA LYS A 53 9.97 2.25 0.23
C LYS A 53 8.46 2.45 0.33
N LEU A 54 8.01 3.21 1.32
CA LEU A 54 6.60 3.54 1.51
C LEU A 54 6.06 4.31 0.31
N TYR A 55 6.78 5.33 -0.13
CA TYR A 55 6.39 6.15 -1.27
C TYR A 55 6.29 5.31 -2.54
N LYS A 56 7.26 4.45 -2.76
CA LYS A 56 7.28 3.54 -3.91
C LYS A 56 6.09 2.58 -3.87
N ALA A 57 5.80 1.99 -2.72
CA ALA A 57 4.67 1.08 -2.55
C ALA A 57 3.34 1.80 -2.76
N ALA A 58 3.18 3.00 -2.20
CA ALA A 58 1.97 3.80 -2.35
C ALA A 58 1.76 4.22 -3.81
N ASP A 59 2.82 4.66 -4.48
CA ASP A 59 2.75 5.08 -5.88
C ASP A 59 2.43 3.91 -6.81
N LYS A 60 3.02 2.75 -6.58
CA LYS A 60 2.71 1.53 -7.33
C LYS A 60 1.26 1.12 -7.16
N ALA A 61 0.76 1.15 -5.93
CA ALA A 61 -0.62 0.81 -5.62
C ALA A 61 -1.59 1.79 -6.30
N ALA A 62 -1.27 3.09 -6.29
CA ALA A 62 -2.08 4.10 -6.96
C ALA A 62 -2.05 3.93 -8.48
N LYS A 63 -0.89 3.64 -9.05
CA LYS A 63 -0.71 3.42 -10.49
C LYS A 63 -1.46 2.19 -10.96
N ALA A 64 -1.50 1.15 -10.15
CA ALA A 64 -2.24 -0.08 -10.43
C ALA A 64 -3.75 0.05 -10.20
N GLY A 65 -4.21 1.19 -9.66
CA GLY A 65 -5.63 1.42 -9.38
C GLY A 65 -6.14 0.74 -8.11
N VAL A 66 -5.24 0.22 -7.27
CA VAL A 66 -5.61 -0.43 -6.00
C VAL A 66 -6.09 0.59 -4.98
N ILE A 67 -5.44 1.75 -4.96
CA ILE A 67 -5.84 2.89 -4.13
C ILE A 67 -5.91 4.14 -5.00
N LYS A 68 -6.67 5.14 -4.55
CA LYS A 68 -6.76 6.41 -5.26
C LYS A 68 -5.50 7.24 -5.02
N LYS A 69 -5.12 8.07 -5.99
CA LYS A 69 -3.99 9.00 -5.88
C LYS A 69 -4.04 9.82 -4.59
N ASN A 70 -5.23 10.31 -4.23
CA ASN A 70 -5.42 11.12 -3.03
C ASN A 70 -5.13 10.31 -1.77
N LYS A 71 -5.51 9.03 -1.75
CA LYS A 71 -5.23 8.15 -0.62
C LYS A 71 -3.73 7.92 -0.47
N ALA A 72 -3.02 7.70 -1.57
CA ALA A 72 -1.57 7.54 -1.56
C ALA A 72 -0.88 8.79 -1.01
N ALA A 73 -1.31 9.98 -1.45
CA ALA A 73 -0.79 11.24 -0.96
C ALA A 73 -1.05 11.42 0.54
N ARG A 74 -2.22 11.04 1.02
CA ARG A 74 -2.56 11.09 2.45
C ARG A 74 -1.67 10.17 3.29
N ILE A 75 -1.43 8.96 2.82
CA ILE A 75 -0.56 7.99 3.51
C ILE A 75 0.84 8.56 3.66
N LYS A 76 1.41 9.06 2.58
CA LYS A 76 2.74 9.71 2.59
C LYS A 76 2.80 10.85 3.59
N SER A 77 1.83 11.75 3.52
CA SER A 77 1.76 12.94 4.37
C SER A 77 1.61 12.57 5.85
N ARG A 78 0.73 11.63 6.17
CA ARG A 78 0.49 11.19 7.55
C ARG A 78 1.73 10.58 8.17
N ARG A 79 2.46 9.75 7.45
CA ARG A 79 3.66 9.10 7.99
C ARG A 79 4.78 10.10 8.23
N THR A 80 4.95 11.04 7.32
CA THR A 80 5.91 12.13 7.48
C THR A 80 5.56 12.99 8.71
N LYS A 81 4.30 13.32 8.90
CA LYS A 81 3.85 14.08 10.05
C LYS A 81 4.07 13.34 11.37
N LEU A 82 3.83 12.03 11.40
CA LEU A 82 4.04 11.23 12.61
C LEU A 82 5.50 11.30 13.07
N SER A 83 6.45 11.21 12.15
CA SER A 83 7.86 11.31 12.50
C SER A 83 8.25 12.72 12.98
N ASN A 84 7.62 13.76 12.44
CA ASN A 84 7.88 15.14 12.85
C ASN A 84 7.30 15.46 14.22
N ILE A 85 6.13 14.89 14.57
CA ILE A 85 5.47 15.13 15.85
C ILE A 85 6.25 14.50 17.01
N LYS A 86 6.93 13.37 16.76
CA LYS A 86 7.66 12.63 17.80
C LYS A 86 9.13 13.01 17.93
N LYS A 87 9.48 14.19 17.61
CA LYS A 87 10.86 14.68 17.80
C LYS A 87 11.28 14.64 19.27
#